data_ef2cc9a573b833d507e4c31765066dae
#
_entry.id   ef2cc9a573b833d507e4c31765066dae
#
_cell.length_a   1.000
_cell.length_b   1.000
_cell.length_c   1.000
_cell.angle_alpha   90.00
_cell.angle_beta   90.00
_cell.angle_gamma   90.00
#
_symmetry.space_group_name_H-M   'P 1'
#
loop_
_entity.id
_entity.type
_entity.pdbx_description
1 polymer ?
#
loop_
_entity_poly.entity_id
_entity_poly.type
_entity_poly.pdbx_seq_one_letter_code
_entity_poly.pdbx_strand_id
1 'polypeptide(L)'
;MPFILTILGLLGAVAIWYWRMRMARHAAGEVAGAARDVKHAARRFAYRRRSDKHPADCVEDPRLAAAGIAAAIAAMDAPLSQAEIKALGTEARVVFKVDPAEAQDIAAFGRWIAGQCQTPSEAVRRLARVVQAEAGVEAGEDLLRMATRVATADGARLGDDEEASLATIRRTLGMA
;
A
#
# COMPACT_ATOMS: atom_id res chain seq x y z
N MET A 1 -3.95 -28.25 -46.54
CA MET A 1 -3.22 -27.88 -45.31
C MET A 1 -3.57 -26.51 -44.69
N PRO A 2 -4.39 -25.59 -45.30
CA PRO A 2 -4.72 -24.31 -44.70
C PRO A 2 -5.70 -24.42 -43.48
N PHE A 3 -6.57 -25.43 -43.46
CA PHE A 3 -7.58 -25.60 -42.42
C PHE A 3 -7.00 -25.92 -41.01
N ILE A 4 -5.84 -26.58 -40.94
CA ILE A 4 -5.20 -26.92 -39.66
C ILE A 4 -4.62 -25.65 -39.02
N LEU A 5 -4.05 -24.75 -39.79
CA LEU A 5 -3.48 -23.48 -39.31
C LEU A 5 -4.59 -22.52 -38.79
N THR A 6 -5.74 -22.49 -39.46
CA THR A 6 -6.89 -21.69 -39.02
C THR A 6 -7.49 -22.22 -37.72
N ILE A 7 -7.59 -23.54 -37.57
CA ILE A 7 -8.09 -24.16 -36.32
C ILE A 7 -7.11 -23.91 -35.17
N LEU A 8 -5.79 -24.00 -35.41
CA LEU A 8 -4.76 -23.73 -34.38
C LEU A 8 -4.79 -22.27 -33.96
N GLY A 9 -4.96 -21.34 -34.92
CA GLY A 9 -5.11 -19.90 -34.64
C GLY A 9 -6.36 -19.59 -33.81
N LEU A 10 -7.49 -20.25 -34.11
CA LEU A 10 -8.74 -20.07 -33.36
C LEU A 10 -8.63 -20.60 -31.92
N LEU A 11 -8.02 -21.77 -31.75
CA LEU A 11 -7.76 -22.35 -30.43
C LEU A 11 -6.81 -21.47 -29.61
N GLY A 12 -5.77 -20.91 -30.22
CA GLY A 12 -4.85 -19.96 -29.57
C GLY A 12 -5.58 -18.69 -29.14
N ALA A 13 -6.42 -18.13 -30.01
CA ALA A 13 -7.19 -16.93 -29.66
C ALA A 13 -8.20 -17.19 -28.52
N VAL A 14 -8.87 -18.34 -28.52
CA VAL A 14 -9.79 -18.75 -27.45
C VAL A 14 -9.02 -18.97 -26.14
N ALA A 15 -7.85 -19.60 -26.18
CA ALA A 15 -7.03 -19.82 -24.99
C ALA A 15 -6.53 -18.49 -24.39
N ILE A 16 -6.06 -17.56 -25.23
CA ILE A 16 -5.62 -16.22 -24.79
C ILE A 16 -6.81 -15.43 -24.24
N TRP A 17 -7.97 -15.49 -24.89
CA TRP A 17 -9.18 -14.83 -24.42
C TRP A 17 -9.69 -15.38 -23.08
N TYR A 18 -9.69 -16.73 -22.93
CA TYR A 18 -10.04 -17.41 -21.68
C TYR A 18 -9.07 -17.04 -20.54
N TRP A 19 -7.77 -17.01 -20.84
CA TRP A 19 -6.73 -16.62 -19.88
C TRP A 19 -6.88 -15.15 -19.45
N ARG A 20 -7.15 -14.25 -20.38
CA ARG A 20 -7.44 -12.82 -20.10
C ARG A 20 -8.73 -12.64 -19.28
N MET A 21 -9.77 -13.39 -19.58
CA MET A 21 -11.00 -13.35 -18.79
C MET A 21 -10.81 -13.91 -17.37
N ARG A 22 -9.99 -14.93 -17.23
CA ARG A 22 -9.67 -15.49 -15.90
C ARG A 22 -8.87 -14.49 -15.07
N MET A 23 -7.89 -13.80 -15.64
CA MET A 23 -7.17 -12.71 -14.98
C MET A 23 -8.08 -11.54 -14.60
N ALA A 24 -8.97 -11.13 -15.50
CA ALA A 24 -9.92 -10.05 -15.22
C ALA A 24 -10.91 -10.39 -14.08
N ARG A 25 -11.33 -11.64 -13.97
CA ARG A 25 -12.21 -12.10 -12.88
C ARG A 25 -11.49 -12.14 -11.53
N HIS A 26 -10.22 -12.54 -11.49
CA HIS A 26 -9.43 -12.49 -10.27
C HIS A 26 -9.18 -11.04 -9.85
N ALA A 27 -8.81 -10.16 -10.78
CA ALA A 27 -8.64 -8.73 -10.50
C ALA A 27 -9.94 -8.05 -10.02
N ALA A 28 -11.10 -8.39 -10.60
CA ALA A 28 -12.39 -7.83 -10.17
C ALA A 28 -12.81 -8.31 -8.77
N GLY A 29 -12.53 -9.57 -8.42
CA GLY A 29 -12.77 -10.11 -7.08
C GLY A 29 -11.87 -9.48 -6.01
N GLU A 30 -10.61 -9.29 -6.32
CA GLU A 30 -9.63 -8.64 -5.44
C GLU A 30 -9.97 -7.15 -5.21
N VAL A 31 -10.36 -6.43 -6.26
CA VAL A 31 -10.79 -5.02 -6.17
C VAL A 31 -12.06 -4.87 -5.33
N ALA A 32 -13.05 -5.77 -5.49
CA ALA A 32 -14.26 -5.74 -4.69
C ALA A 32 -14.03 -6.14 -3.22
N GLY A 33 -13.07 -7.04 -2.96
CA GLY A 33 -12.59 -7.37 -1.62
C GLY A 33 -11.90 -6.18 -0.98
N ALA A 34 -10.90 -5.63 -1.66
CA ALA A 34 -10.13 -4.46 -1.20
C ALA A 34 -11.02 -3.24 -0.90
N ALA A 35 -12.05 -2.98 -1.71
CA ALA A 35 -12.99 -1.89 -1.46
C ALA A 35 -13.84 -2.10 -0.20
N ARG A 36 -14.20 -3.35 0.14
CA ARG A 36 -14.91 -3.68 1.38
C ARG A 36 -14.00 -3.51 2.59
N ASP A 37 -12.76 -3.97 2.51
CA ASP A 37 -11.77 -3.87 3.58
C ASP A 37 -11.46 -2.40 3.89
N VAL A 38 -11.26 -1.57 2.87
CA VAL A 38 -11.08 -0.12 3.03
C VAL A 38 -12.30 0.53 3.68
N LYS A 39 -13.52 0.13 3.31
CA LYS A 39 -14.75 0.67 3.91
C LYS A 39 -14.89 0.28 5.38
N HIS A 40 -14.51 -0.96 5.74
CA HIS A 40 -14.48 -1.41 7.13
C HIS A 40 -13.44 -0.64 7.93
N ALA A 41 -12.21 -0.52 7.41
CA ALA A 41 -11.16 0.27 8.02
C ALA A 41 -11.56 1.74 8.21
N ALA A 42 -12.08 2.39 7.18
CA ALA A 42 -12.54 3.77 7.27
C ALA A 42 -13.61 3.99 8.34
N ARG A 43 -14.52 3.02 8.53
CA ARG A 43 -15.53 3.07 9.60
C ARG A 43 -14.92 2.84 10.97
N ARG A 44 -14.04 1.85 11.12
CA ARG A 44 -13.38 1.52 12.38
C ARG A 44 -12.57 2.69 12.93
N PHE A 45 -11.82 3.35 12.06
CA PHE A 45 -10.95 4.48 12.41
C PHE A 45 -11.61 5.85 12.27
N ALA A 46 -12.95 5.90 12.10
CA ALA A 46 -13.72 7.12 11.96
C ALA A 46 -13.21 8.10 10.87
N TYR A 47 -12.53 7.57 9.85
CA TYR A 47 -12.01 8.38 8.75
C TYR A 47 -13.13 9.16 8.06
N ARG A 48 -13.00 10.47 8.01
CA ARG A 48 -13.95 11.38 7.36
C ARG A 48 -13.25 12.16 6.26
N ARG A 49 -13.58 11.81 5.01
CA ARG A 49 -13.11 12.60 3.87
C ARG A 49 -13.81 13.98 3.86
N ARG A 50 -13.03 15.05 3.76
CA ARG A 50 -13.50 16.40 3.53
C ARG A 50 -13.33 16.76 2.07
N SER A 51 -14.34 17.38 1.46
CA SER A 51 -14.33 17.70 0.03
C SER A 51 -13.35 18.81 -0.36
N ASP A 52 -12.96 19.63 0.60
CA ASP A 52 -12.03 20.76 0.48
C ASP A 52 -10.56 20.38 0.72
N LYS A 53 -10.28 19.13 1.15
CA LYS A 53 -8.94 18.67 1.48
C LYS A 53 -8.55 17.41 0.69
N HIS A 54 -7.23 17.27 0.49
CA HIS A 54 -6.70 16.04 -0.06
C HIS A 54 -6.97 14.86 0.91
N PRO A 55 -7.33 13.66 0.42
CA PRO A 55 -7.65 12.51 1.28
C PRO A 55 -6.58 12.21 2.35
N ALA A 56 -5.30 12.29 1.98
CA ALA A 56 -4.19 12.04 2.92
C ALA A 56 -4.11 13.07 4.05
N ASP A 57 -4.55 14.30 3.81
CA ASP A 57 -4.57 15.37 4.83
C ASP A 57 -5.79 15.24 5.77
N CYS A 58 -6.69 14.30 5.51
CA CYS A 58 -7.83 13.96 6.38
C CYS A 58 -7.54 12.77 7.30
N VAL A 59 -6.36 12.18 7.22
CA VAL A 59 -5.93 11.09 8.11
C VAL A 59 -5.54 11.69 9.46
N GLU A 60 -6.17 11.23 10.52
CA GLU A 60 -5.93 11.67 11.90
C GLU A 60 -5.25 10.57 12.74
N ASP A 61 -5.40 9.29 12.37
CA ASP A 61 -4.76 8.18 13.07
C ASP A 61 -3.33 7.96 12.55
N PRO A 62 -2.29 8.13 13.39
CA PRO A 62 -0.89 7.97 12.98
C PRO A 62 -0.55 6.55 12.52
N ARG A 63 -1.29 5.52 12.96
CA ARG A 63 -1.09 4.13 12.54
C ARG A 63 -1.49 3.95 11.06
N LEU A 64 -2.57 4.59 10.65
CA LEU A 64 -3.03 4.61 9.27
C LEU A 64 -2.05 5.37 8.37
N ALA A 65 -1.52 6.50 8.87
CA ALA A 65 -0.51 7.27 8.17
C ALA A 65 0.79 6.47 8.02
N ALA A 66 1.25 5.80 9.06
CA ALA A 66 2.45 4.96 9.03
C ALA A 66 2.32 3.78 8.05
N ALA A 67 1.18 3.10 8.03
CA ALA A 67 0.90 2.04 7.07
C ALA A 67 0.85 2.58 5.63
N GLY A 68 0.31 3.78 5.43
CA GLY A 68 0.31 4.47 4.14
C GLY A 68 1.71 4.83 3.66
N ILE A 69 2.58 5.28 4.55
CA ILE A 69 4.00 5.56 4.26
C ILE A 69 4.72 4.27 3.84
N ALA A 70 4.58 3.19 4.62
CA ALA A 70 5.22 1.91 4.31
C ALA A 70 4.75 1.36 2.94
N ALA A 71 3.46 1.44 2.65
CA ALA A 71 2.90 1.06 1.36
C ALA A 71 3.41 1.95 0.21
N ALA A 72 3.55 3.26 0.44
CA ALA A 72 4.04 4.19 -0.57
C ALA A 72 5.52 3.94 -0.90
N ILE A 73 6.37 3.68 0.11
CA ILE A 73 7.78 3.38 -0.10
C ILE A 73 7.93 2.09 -0.91
N ALA A 74 7.26 1.02 -0.51
CA ALA A 74 7.29 -0.25 -1.22
C ALA A 74 6.71 -0.18 -2.65
N ALA A 75 5.94 0.85 -2.98
CA ALA A 75 5.36 1.05 -4.31
C ALA A 75 6.15 2.05 -5.18
N MET A 76 7.38 2.41 -4.83
CA MET A 76 8.14 3.43 -5.58
C MET A 76 8.59 2.94 -6.95
N ASP A 77 9.13 1.75 -7.01
CA ASP A 77 9.69 1.18 -8.23
C ASP A 77 8.67 0.35 -9.02
N ALA A 78 7.74 -0.31 -8.34
CA ALA A 78 6.75 -1.18 -8.93
C ALA A 78 5.48 -1.27 -8.06
N PRO A 79 4.34 -1.73 -8.61
CA PRO A 79 3.18 -2.07 -7.79
C PRO A 79 3.53 -3.10 -6.71
N LEU A 80 2.95 -2.93 -5.51
CA LEU A 80 3.20 -3.84 -4.39
C LEU A 80 3.03 -5.31 -4.75
N SER A 81 4.05 -6.11 -4.47
CA SER A 81 4.02 -7.56 -4.56
C SER A 81 3.14 -8.20 -3.46
N GLN A 82 2.78 -9.47 -3.63
CA GLN A 82 2.05 -10.21 -2.60
C GLN A 82 2.87 -10.36 -1.30
N ALA A 83 4.20 -10.43 -1.41
CA ALA A 83 5.09 -10.51 -0.26
C ALA A 83 5.03 -9.21 0.57
N GLU A 84 5.11 -8.06 -0.09
CA GLU A 84 5.02 -6.74 0.55
C GLU A 84 3.65 -6.47 1.17
N ILE A 85 2.56 -6.86 0.47
CA ILE A 85 1.19 -6.76 1.00
C ILE A 85 1.05 -7.57 2.29
N LYS A 86 1.58 -8.80 2.32
CA LYS A 86 1.57 -9.65 3.50
C LYS A 86 2.45 -9.08 4.62
N ALA A 87 3.62 -8.57 4.26
CA ALA A 87 4.55 -7.95 5.21
C ALA A 87 3.92 -6.72 5.86
N LEU A 88 3.22 -5.87 5.10
CA LEU A 88 2.53 -4.69 5.62
C LEU A 88 1.53 -5.06 6.73
N GLY A 89 0.71 -6.09 6.54
CA GLY A 89 -0.20 -6.59 7.56
C GLY A 89 0.54 -7.18 8.78
N THR A 90 1.63 -7.89 8.55
CA THR A 90 2.44 -8.48 9.62
C THR A 90 3.12 -7.39 10.46
N GLU A 91 3.75 -6.41 9.83
CA GLU A 91 4.41 -5.30 10.50
C GLU A 91 3.41 -4.40 11.22
N ALA A 92 2.24 -4.13 10.64
CA ALA A 92 1.17 -3.40 11.32
C ALA A 92 0.75 -4.08 12.63
N ARG A 93 0.61 -5.42 12.61
CA ARG A 93 0.31 -6.19 13.82
C ARG A 93 1.38 -6.06 14.89
N VAL A 94 2.64 -6.15 14.50
CA VAL A 94 3.79 -6.14 15.43
C VAL A 94 4.02 -4.75 16.00
N VAL A 95 4.07 -3.73 15.14
CA VAL A 95 4.39 -2.35 15.53
C VAL A 95 3.27 -1.73 16.36
N PHE A 96 2.02 -1.93 15.94
CA PHE A 96 0.87 -1.30 16.63
C PHE A 96 0.26 -2.19 17.72
N LYS A 97 0.75 -3.43 17.90
CA LYS A 97 0.27 -4.40 18.91
C LYS A 97 -1.23 -4.63 18.84
N VAL A 98 -1.78 -4.72 17.63
CA VAL A 98 -3.20 -4.93 17.35
C VAL A 98 -3.50 -6.38 16.98
N ASP A 99 -4.77 -6.75 17.00
CA ASP A 99 -5.20 -8.07 16.54
C ASP A 99 -5.03 -8.24 15.02
N PRO A 100 -5.08 -9.49 14.51
CA PRO A 100 -4.87 -9.74 13.08
C PRO A 100 -5.90 -9.06 12.16
N ALA A 101 -7.14 -8.92 12.59
CA ALA A 101 -8.20 -8.30 11.79
C ALA A 101 -7.98 -6.78 11.68
N GLU A 102 -7.67 -6.13 12.81
CA GLU A 102 -7.33 -4.72 12.82
C GLU A 102 -6.06 -4.42 12.02
N ALA A 103 -5.04 -5.28 12.11
CA ALA A 103 -3.82 -5.13 11.31
C ALA A 103 -4.11 -5.19 9.80
N GLN A 104 -5.01 -6.07 9.35
CA GLN A 104 -5.43 -6.14 7.96
C GLN A 104 -6.22 -4.88 7.54
N ASP A 105 -7.09 -4.37 8.39
CA ASP A 105 -7.81 -3.12 8.14
C ASP A 105 -6.84 -1.94 7.98
N ILE A 106 -5.83 -1.83 8.87
CA ILE A 106 -4.78 -0.80 8.81
C ILE A 106 -3.99 -0.93 7.50
N ALA A 107 -3.56 -2.14 7.14
CA ALA A 107 -2.81 -2.40 5.91
C ALA A 107 -3.63 -2.08 4.64
N ALA A 108 -4.90 -2.47 4.62
CA ALA A 108 -5.80 -2.18 3.51
C ALA A 108 -6.03 -0.67 3.34
N PHE A 109 -6.25 0.03 4.45
CA PHE A 109 -6.39 1.48 4.43
C PHE A 109 -5.10 2.18 4.02
N GLY A 110 -3.94 1.75 4.54
CA GLY A 110 -2.63 2.29 4.20
C GLY A 110 -2.36 2.22 2.69
N ARG A 111 -2.60 1.07 2.06
CA ARG A 111 -2.48 0.90 0.60
C ARG A 111 -3.43 1.83 -0.16
N TRP A 112 -4.67 1.91 0.28
CA TRP A 112 -5.65 2.77 -0.36
C TRP A 112 -5.25 4.24 -0.28
N ILE A 113 -4.84 4.75 0.90
CA ILE A 113 -4.50 6.16 1.08
C ILE A 113 -3.22 6.55 0.33
N ALA A 114 -2.24 5.66 0.26
CA ALA A 114 -1.06 5.84 -0.58
C ALA A 114 -1.44 6.04 -2.06
N GLY A 115 -2.37 5.23 -2.56
CA GLY A 115 -2.90 5.34 -3.92
C GLY A 115 -3.80 6.56 -4.19
N GLN A 116 -4.16 7.36 -3.18
CA GLN A 116 -4.88 8.63 -3.40
C GLN A 116 -3.93 9.79 -3.76
N CYS A 117 -2.62 9.62 -3.61
CA CYS A 117 -1.61 10.60 -4.00
C CYS A 117 -1.16 10.37 -5.44
N GLN A 118 -0.69 11.41 -6.11
CA GLN A 118 -0.22 11.32 -7.50
C GLN A 118 1.09 10.53 -7.60
N THR A 119 1.94 10.64 -6.59
CA THR A 119 3.21 9.91 -6.51
C THR A 119 3.42 9.33 -5.11
N PRO A 120 4.18 8.21 -5.00
CA PRO A 120 4.57 7.66 -3.70
C PRO A 120 5.28 8.68 -2.80
N SER A 121 6.17 9.47 -3.36
CA SER A 121 6.90 10.52 -2.61
C SER A 121 5.97 11.60 -2.07
N GLU A 122 4.88 11.94 -2.77
CA GLU A 122 3.85 12.83 -2.25
C GLU A 122 3.13 12.21 -1.06
N ALA A 123 2.76 10.94 -1.15
CA ALA A 123 2.14 10.20 -0.06
C ALA A 123 3.03 10.21 1.19
N VAL A 124 4.31 9.90 1.04
CA VAL A 124 5.30 9.94 2.14
C VAL A 124 5.33 11.32 2.79
N ARG A 125 5.48 12.40 2.01
CA ARG A 125 5.54 13.77 2.58
C ARG A 125 4.27 14.19 3.30
N ARG A 126 3.10 13.85 2.79
CA ARG A 126 1.81 14.21 3.42
C ARG A 126 1.59 13.44 4.71
N LEU A 127 1.76 12.13 4.66
CA LEU A 127 1.50 11.25 5.79
C LEU A 127 2.55 11.37 6.90
N ALA A 128 3.82 11.66 6.56
CA ALA A 128 4.85 11.91 7.56
C ALA A 128 4.52 13.11 8.47
N ARG A 129 3.84 14.13 7.93
CA ARG A 129 3.36 15.27 8.75
C ARG A 129 2.29 14.84 9.75
N VAL A 130 1.43 13.89 9.37
CA VAL A 130 0.43 13.33 10.31
C VAL A 130 1.13 12.57 11.43
N VAL A 131 2.09 11.70 11.09
CA VAL A 131 2.86 10.96 12.12
C VAL A 131 3.60 11.92 13.04
N GLN A 132 4.22 12.97 12.50
CA GLN A 132 4.92 13.99 13.29
C GLN A 132 3.96 14.70 14.28
N ALA A 133 2.79 15.11 13.79
CA ALA A 133 1.82 15.85 14.59
C ALA A 133 1.19 15.00 15.70
N GLU A 134 0.87 13.74 15.41
CA GLU A 134 0.06 12.88 16.29
C GLU A 134 0.90 11.91 17.14
N ALA A 135 2.08 11.48 16.67
CA ALA A 135 2.90 10.49 17.35
C ALA A 135 4.33 11.00 17.69
N GLY A 136 4.76 12.09 17.07
CA GLY A 136 6.06 12.70 17.35
C GLY A 136 7.27 11.90 16.87
N VAL A 137 8.45 12.31 17.34
CA VAL A 137 9.74 11.70 16.96
C VAL A 137 9.90 10.27 17.46
N GLU A 138 9.24 9.91 18.57
CA GLU A 138 9.36 8.58 19.20
C GLU A 138 8.86 7.45 18.29
N ALA A 139 7.88 7.73 17.44
CA ALA A 139 7.39 6.76 16.46
C ALA A 139 8.33 6.56 15.25
N GLY A 140 9.35 7.39 15.11
CA GLY A 140 10.16 7.45 13.91
C GLY A 140 10.96 6.18 13.62
N GLU A 141 11.62 5.59 14.64
CA GLU A 141 12.40 4.37 14.46
C GLU A 141 11.52 3.17 14.09
N ASP A 142 10.36 3.04 14.72
CA ASP A 142 9.41 1.98 14.41
C ASP A 142 8.85 2.13 13.00
N LEU A 143 8.54 3.36 12.58
CA LEU A 143 8.09 3.68 11.23
C LEU A 143 9.15 3.34 10.18
N LEU A 144 10.39 3.78 10.38
CA LEU A 144 11.50 3.50 9.44
C LEU A 144 11.75 2.00 9.31
N ARG A 145 11.76 1.28 10.43
CA ARG A 145 11.91 -0.17 10.45
C ARG A 145 10.76 -0.87 9.72
N MET A 146 9.52 -0.47 10.00
CA MET A 146 8.33 -1.00 9.33
C MET A 146 8.43 -0.78 7.81
N ALA A 147 8.69 0.45 7.38
CA ALA A 147 8.78 0.81 5.97
C ALA A 147 9.87 0.00 5.24
N THR A 148 11.08 -0.09 5.85
CA THR A 148 12.19 -0.88 5.29
C THR A 148 11.82 -2.35 5.16
N ARG A 149 11.23 -2.97 6.20
CA ARG A 149 10.84 -4.38 6.16
C ARG A 149 9.76 -4.69 5.15
N VAL A 150 8.84 -3.77 4.94
CA VAL A 150 7.80 -3.93 3.92
C VAL A 150 8.43 -3.83 2.53
N ALA A 151 9.22 -2.80 2.24
CA ALA A 151 9.84 -2.57 0.94
C ALA A 151 10.84 -3.68 0.53
N THR A 152 11.45 -4.37 1.50
CA THR A 152 12.40 -5.46 1.22
C THR A 152 11.80 -6.87 1.38
N ALA A 153 10.48 -7.00 1.53
CA ALA A 153 9.83 -8.27 1.84
C ALA A 153 9.86 -9.30 0.70
N ASP A 154 10.03 -8.86 -0.51
CA ASP A 154 10.21 -9.70 -1.71
C ASP A 154 11.68 -10.13 -1.94
N GLY A 155 12.60 -9.68 -1.09
CA GLY A 155 14.04 -9.94 -1.18
C GLY A 155 14.81 -8.89 -1.99
N ALA A 156 14.14 -7.84 -2.49
CA ALA A 156 14.80 -6.72 -3.13
C ALA A 156 15.63 -5.88 -2.12
N ARG A 157 16.56 -5.10 -2.65
CA ARG A 157 17.26 -4.06 -1.88
C ARG A 157 16.54 -2.75 -2.08
N LEU A 158 16.65 -1.87 -1.11
CA LEU A 158 16.16 -0.50 -1.26
C LEU A 158 16.86 0.19 -2.42
N GLY A 159 16.08 0.83 -3.27
CA GLY A 159 16.56 1.71 -4.32
C GLY A 159 16.84 3.14 -3.81
N ASP A 160 17.41 3.97 -4.67
CA ASP A 160 17.80 5.35 -4.33
C ASP A 160 16.59 6.20 -3.92
N ASP A 161 15.44 6.03 -4.59
CA ASP A 161 14.20 6.78 -4.30
C ASP A 161 13.59 6.38 -2.95
N GLU A 162 13.66 5.10 -2.60
CA GLU A 162 13.21 4.58 -1.31
C GLU A 162 14.08 5.10 -0.18
N GLU A 163 15.42 5.07 -0.35
CA GLU A 163 16.37 5.61 0.62
C GLU A 163 16.19 7.14 0.81
N ALA A 164 16.01 7.88 -0.28
CA ALA A 164 15.70 9.31 -0.23
C ALA A 164 14.41 9.61 0.51
N SER A 165 13.41 8.74 0.38
CA SER A 165 12.14 8.86 1.09
C SER A 165 12.27 8.53 2.57
N LEU A 166 13.04 7.52 2.95
CA LEU A 166 13.37 7.25 4.36
C LEU A 166 14.14 8.43 4.99
N ALA A 167 15.08 9.04 4.27
CA ALA A 167 15.76 10.25 4.71
C ALA A 167 14.79 11.44 4.86
N THR A 168 13.79 11.55 4.00
CA THR A 168 12.74 12.58 4.12
C THR A 168 11.90 12.38 5.37
N ILE A 169 11.56 11.15 5.73
CA ILE A 169 10.84 10.82 6.97
C ILE A 169 11.67 11.24 8.18
N ARG A 170 12.97 10.85 8.25
CA ARG A 170 13.86 11.25 9.35
C ARG A 170 13.85 12.75 9.56
N ARG A 171 14.01 13.50 8.47
CA ARG A 171 14.05 14.97 8.50
C ARG A 171 12.71 15.56 8.94
N THR A 172 11.59 15.01 8.44
CA THR A 172 10.25 15.49 8.80
C THR A 172 9.94 15.25 10.26
N LEU A 173 10.35 14.11 10.81
CA LEU A 173 10.15 13.78 12.23
C LEU A 173 11.16 14.45 13.17
N GLY A 174 12.19 15.13 12.64
CA GLY A 174 13.22 15.76 13.47
C GLY A 174 14.19 14.77 14.12
N MET A 175 14.38 13.61 13.50
CA MET A 175 15.36 12.61 13.94
C MET A 175 16.76 13.05 13.52
N ALA A 176 17.67 13.13 14.49
CA ALA A 176 19.07 13.49 14.25
C ALA A 176 19.86 12.37 13.55
#